data_352664741895c40dcb2f77a32a32e30f
#
_entry.id   352664741895c40dcb2f77a32a32e30f
#
_cell.length_a   1.000
_cell.length_b   1.000
_cell.length_c   1.000
_cell.angle_alpha   90.00
_cell.angle_beta   90.00
_cell.angle_gamma   90.00
#
_symmetry.space_group_name_H-M   'P 1'
#
loop_
_entity.id
_entity.type
_entity.pdbx_description
1 polymer ?
#
loop_
_entity_poly.entity_id
_entity_poly.type
_entity_poly.pdbx_seq_one_letter_code
_entity_poly.pdbx_strand_id
1 'polypeptide(L)'
;MITIIGGQQYVFPKLPGHKPDLDKARFSAKQAKKAMKLISDLNPDSGTYGNEADYNLKNWQRALWGSNYEKLLQIKHHYDPENLFNCHHCIGSK
;
A
#
# COMPACT_ATOMS: atom_id res chain seq x y z
N MET A 1 -14.11 -4.42 10.96
CA MET A 1 -13.39 -5.67 10.64
C MET A 1 -12.08 -5.30 9.95
N ILE A 2 -10.96 -5.83 10.40
CA ILE A 2 -9.66 -5.68 9.75
C ILE A 2 -9.36 -7.01 9.07
N THR A 3 -9.02 -6.98 7.78
CA THR A 3 -8.66 -8.16 7.01
C THR A 3 -7.22 -8.02 6.53
N ILE A 4 -6.37 -8.98 6.86
CA ILE A 4 -4.97 -9.05 6.46
C ILE A 4 -4.80 -10.22 5.50
N ILE A 5 -4.29 -9.94 4.30
CA ILE A 5 -3.96 -10.94 3.29
C ILE A 5 -2.48 -10.78 2.96
N GLY A 6 -1.70 -11.78 3.26
CA GLY A 6 -0.25 -11.76 3.08
C GLY A 6 0.27 -12.88 2.20
N GLY A 7 1.45 -12.67 1.66
CA GLY A 7 2.25 -13.68 0.99
C GLY A 7 3.64 -13.74 1.59
N GLN A 8 4.24 -14.93 1.66
CA GLN A 8 5.60 -15.09 2.20
C GLN A 8 6.62 -15.13 1.08
N GLN A 9 7.69 -14.37 1.25
CA GLN A 9 8.91 -14.41 0.43
C GLN A 9 10.14 -14.31 1.33
N TYR A 10 11.26 -14.84 0.86
CA TYR A 10 12.52 -14.68 1.57
C TYR A 10 12.99 -13.23 1.53
N VAL A 11 13.24 -12.67 2.70
CA VAL A 11 13.64 -11.26 2.87
C VAL A 11 15.11 -11.02 2.50
N PHE A 12 15.94 -12.07 2.56
CA PHE A 12 17.38 -11.99 2.35
C PHE A 12 17.82 -12.77 1.10
N PRO A 13 17.62 -12.21 -0.11
CA PRO A 13 17.88 -12.94 -1.36
C PRO A 13 19.37 -13.25 -1.62
N LYS A 14 20.30 -12.59 -0.89
CA LYS A 14 21.73 -12.82 -1.02
C LYS A 14 22.26 -13.99 -0.18
N LEU A 15 21.44 -14.52 0.73
CA LEU A 15 21.83 -15.69 1.51
C LEU A 15 21.62 -16.99 0.73
N PRO A 16 22.50 -17.98 0.86
CA PRO A 16 22.31 -19.29 0.24
C PRO A 16 20.94 -19.89 0.63
N GLY A 17 20.21 -20.43 -0.34
CA GLY A 17 18.86 -20.99 -0.14
C GLY A 17 17.72 -19.97 0.00
N HIS A 18 18.03 -18.67 -0.04
CA HIS A 18 17.04 -17.58 0.11
C HIS A 18 16.74 -16.83 -1.20
N LYS A 19 17.03 -17.45 -2.36
CA LYS A 19 16.71 -16.85 -3.65
C LYS A 19 15.18 -16.71 -3.79
N PRO A 20 14.66 -15.50 -4.05
CA PRO A 20 13.24 -15.28 -4.21
C PRO A 20 12.70 -15.96 -5.47
N ASP A 21 11.58 -16.66 -5.32
CA ASP A 21 10.79 -17.19 -6.43
C ASP A 21 9.81 -16.10 -6.90
N LEU A 22 10.19 -15.37 -7.94
CA LEU A 22 9.42 -14.24 -8.44
C LEU A 22 8.08 -14.66 -9.06
N ASP A 23 7.99 -15.85 -9.64
CA ASP A 23 6.76 -16.34 -10.24
C ASP A 23 5.76 -16.72 -9.15
N LYS A 24 6.21 -17.40 -8.12
CA LYS A 24 5.40 -17.68 -6.93
C LYS A 24 4.95 -16.40 -6.23
N ALA A 25 5.83 -15.40 -6.12
CA ALA A 25 5.50 -14.11 -5.53
C ALA A 25 4.40 -13.39 -6.32
N ARG A 26 4.54 -13.32 -7.64
CA ARG A 26 3.54 -12.74 -8.55
C ARG A 26 2.20 -13.47 -8.49
N PHE A 27 2.24 -14.81 -8.46
CA PHE A 27 1.04 -15.61 -8.30
C PHE A 27 0.33 -15.30 -6.97
N SER A 28 1.06 -15.30 -5.86
CA SER A 28 0.50 -15.00 -4.53
C SER A 28 -0.09 -13.58 -4.47
N ALA A 29 0.61 -12.58 -5.00
CA ALA A 29 0.11 -11.21 -5.10
C ALA A 29 -1.18 -11.11 -5.93
N LYS A 30 -1.27 -11.86 -7.04
CA LYS A 30 -2.50 -11.91 -7.87
C LYS A 30 -3.68 -12.54 -7.13
N GLN A 31 -3.45 -13.60 -6.33
CA GLN A 31 -4.50 -14.21 -5.52
C GLN A 31 -4.97 -13.29 -4.39
N ALA A 32 -4.02 -12.67 -3.67
CA ALA A 32 -4.33 -11.69 -2.63
C ALA A 32 -5.17 -10.53 -3.20
N LYS A 33 -4.80 -10.00 -4.36
CA LYS A 33 -5.53 -8.93 -5.03
C LYS A 33 -6.96 -9.33 -5.43
N LYS A 34 -7.17 -10.57 -5.88
CA LYS A 34 -8.52 -11.10 -6.19
C LYS A 34 -9.37 -11.18 -4.92
N ALA A 35 -8.82 -11.70 -3.82
CA ALA A 35 -9.52 -11.81 -2.55
C ALA A 35 -9.86 -10.42 -1.99
N MET A 36 -8.92 -9.48 -2.03
CA MET A 36 -9.15 -8.09 -1.60
C MET A 36 -10.24 -7.40 -2.42
N LYS A 37 -10.30 -7.67 -3.74
CA LYS A 37 -11.37 -7.10 -4.57
C LYS A 37 -12.75 -7.54 -4.10
N LEU A 38 -12.95 -8.80 -3.76
CA LEU A 38 -14.24 -9.29 -3.25
C LEU A 38 -14.67 -8.57 -1.96
N ILE A 39 -13.70 -8.33 -1.07
CA ILE A 39 -13.94 -7.64 0.21
C ILE A 39 -14.23 -6.15 -0.01
N SER A 40 -13.46 -5.49 -0.87
CA SER A 40 -13.63 -4.06 -1.18
C SER A 40 -14.94 -3.78 -1.91
N ASP A 41 -15.40 -4.70 -2.77
CA ASP A 41 -16.68 -4.57 -3.46
C ASP A 41 -17.88 -4.62 -2.47
N LEU A 42 -17.72 -5.29 -1.32
CA LEU A 42 -18.74 -5.32 -0.26
C LEU A 42 -18.77 -4.04 0.58
N ASN A 43 -17.66 -3.30 0.62
CA ASN A 43 -17.58 -2.06 1.40
C ASN A 43 -16.67 -1.03 0.68
N PRO A 44 -17.17 -0.40 -0.38
CA PRO A 44 -16.36 0.46 -1.27
C PRO A 44 -15.85 1.75 -0.59
N ASP A 45 -16.49 2.17 0.50
CA ASP A 45 -16.11 3.36 1.26
C ASP A 45 -15.19 3.06 2.46
N SER A 46 -14.71 1.82 2.59
CA SER A 46 -13.76 1.48 3.65
C SER A 46 -12.42 2.17 3.46
N GLY A 47 -11.84 2.60 4.59
CA GLY A 47 -10.45 3.03 4.65
C GLY A 47 -9.49 1.86 4.80
N THR A 48 -8.19 2.17 4.80
CA THR A 48 -7.14 1.19 5.09
C THR A 48 -6.16 1.72 6.14
N TYR A 49 -5.53 0.79 6.86
CA TYR A 49 -4.48 1.13 7.83
C TYR A 49 -3.13 1.22 7.10
N GLY A 50 -2.43 2.35 7.28
CA GLY A 50 -1.24 2.68 6.49
C GLY A 50 -0.11 1.65 6.57
N ASN A 51 0.12 1.05 7.76
CA ASN A 51 1.19 0.06 7.93
C ASN A 51 0.88 -1.31 7.32
N GLU A 52 -0.38 -1.54 6.91
CA GLU A 52 -0.86 -2.82 6.37
C GLU A 52 -1.50 -2.64 4.98
N ALA A 53 -1.31 -1.47 4.38
CA ALA A 53 -1.87 -1.17 3.07
C ALA A 53 -1.20 -1.99 1.96
N ASP A 54 -2.00 -2.41 0.96
CA ASP A 54 -1.45 -2.99 -0.27
C ASP A 54 -0.51 -1.99 -0.93
N TYR A 55 0.73 -2.41 -1.21
CA TYR A 55 1.74 -1.60 -1.90
C TYR A 55 1.23 -1.03 -3.24
N ASN A 56 0.32 -1.73 -3.91
CA ASN A 56 -0.27 -1.34 -5.19
C ASN A 56 -1.68 -0.73 -5.06
N LEU A 57 -2.04 -0.21 -3.90
CA LEU A 57 -3.35 0.40 -3.65
C LEU A 57 -3.56 1.62 -4.55
N LYS A 58 -4.54 1.56 -5.46
CA LYS A 58 -4.74 2.60 -6.47
C LYS A 58 -5.31 3.91 -5.92
N ASN A 59 -6.31 3.84 -5.06
CA ASN A 59 -6.97 5.02 -4.48
C ASN A 59 -6.44 5.31 -3.07
N TRP A 60 -5.13 5.18 -2.89
CA TRP A 60 -4.48 5.27 -1.60
C TRP A 60 -4.72 6.61 -0.88
N GLN A 61 -4.81 7.72 -1.61
CA GLN A 61 -5.07 9.04 -1.02
C GLN A 61 -6.38 9.03 -0.22
N ARG A 62 -7.46 8.54 -0.85
CA ARG A 62 -8.77 8.44 -0.21
C ARG A 62 -8.79 7.36 0.86
N ALA A 63 -8.21 6.20 0.60
CA ALA A 63 -8.25 5.05 1.50
C ALA A 63 -7.47 5.28 2.80
N LEU A 64 -6.35 6.03 2.75
CA LEU A 64 -5.51 6.34 3.90
C LEU A 64 -5.93 7.63 4.62
N TRP A 65 -6.34 8.65 3.88
CA TRP A 65 -6.48 10.03 4.38
C TRP A 65 -7.89 10.59 4.26
N GLY A 66 -8.76 9.93 3.48
CA GLY A 66 -10.14 10.36 3.26
C GLY A 66 -10.22 11.78 2.70
N SER A 67 -11.16 12.56 3.21
CA SER A 67 -11.35 13.97 2.83
C SER A 67 -10.25 14.92 3.35
N ASN A 68 -9.39 14.43 4.24
CA ASN A 68 -8.32 15.24 4.80
C ASN A 68 -7.10 15.38 3.86
N TYR A 69 -7.02 14.56 2.79
CA TYR A 69 -5.84 14.51 1.92
C TYR A 69 -5.44 15.89 1.38
N GLU A 70 -6.38 16.66 0.85
CA GLU A 70 -6.10 17.99 0.25
C GLU A 70 -5.54 18.97 1.28
N LYS A 71 -6.11 18.99 2.48
CA LYS A 71 -5.61 19.83 3.57
C LYS A 71 -4.21 19.41 4.01
N LEU A 72 -3.97 18.12 4.12
CA LEU A 72 -2.66 17.56 4.46
C LEU A 72 -1.61 17.86 3.37
N LEU A 73 -2.02 17.83 2.10
CA LEU A 73 -1.15 18.19 0.98
C LEU A 73 -0.73 19.67 1.02
N GLN A 74 -1.66 20.58 1.34
CA GLN A 74 -1.35 22.00 1.54
C GLN A 74 -0.34 22.21 2.68
N ILE A 75 -0.52 21.52 3.81
CA ILE A 75 0.41 21.54 4.92
C ILE A 75 1.78 21.00 4.50
N LYS A 76 1.80 19.88 3.79
CA LYS A 76 3.02 19.28 3.25
C LYS A 76 3.79 20.28 2.37
N HIS A 77 3.13 20.95 1.44
CA HIS A 77 3.77 21.93 0.57
C HIS A 77 4.29 23.16 1.33
N HIS A 78 3.64 23.53 2.42
CA HIS A 78 4.11 24.64 3.25
C HIS A 78 5.41 24.31 4.01
N TYR A 79 5.50 23.10 4.60
CA TYR A 79 6.64 22.70 5.42
C TYR A 79 7.76 22.00 4.65
N ASP A 80 7.44 21.40 3.51
CA ASP A 80 8.36 20.64 2.67
C ASP A 80 8.09 20.95 1.18
N PRO A 81 8.34 22.19 0.74
CA PRO A 81 8.03 22.62 -0.63
C PRO A 81 8.85 21.87 -1.69
N GLU A 82 10.05 21.40 -1.33
CA GLU A 82 10.93 20.65 -2.22
C GLU A 82 10.68 19.14 -2.19
N ASN A 83 9.69 18.69 -1.38
CA ASN A 83 9.34 17.28 -1.22
C ASN A 83 10.53 16.37 -0.85
N LEU A 84 11.37 16.83 0.08
CA LEU A 84 12.53 16.09 0.58
C LEU A 84 12.11 14.88 1.41
N PHE A 85 11.05 15.01 2.21
CA PHE A 85 10.46 13.93 3.01
C PHE A 85 9.39 13.20 2.19
N ASN A 86 9.79 12.16 1.50
CA ASN A 86 8.94 11.42 0.58
C ASN A 86 8.99 9.90 0.88
N CYS A 87 7.87 9.24 0.76
CA CYS A 87 7.74 7.79 0.84
C CYS A 87 6.57 7.29 -0.01
N HIS A 88 6.51 5.98 -0.25
CA HIS A 88 5.40 5.39 -0.98
C HIS A 88 4.08 5.58 -0.23
N HIS A 89 3.04 6.07 -0.91
CA HIS A 89 1.73 6.43 -0.34
C HIS A 89 1.76 7.49 0.79
N CYS A 90 2.85 8.25 0.90
CA CYS A 90 2.89 9.44 1.75
C CYS A 90 2.19 10.63 1.11
N ILE A 91 1.81 11.62 1.92
CA ILE A 91 1.22 12.86 1.43
C ILE A 91 2.16 13.50 0.40
N GLY A 92 1.64 13.78 -0.80
CA GLY A 92 2.41 14.37 -1.90
C GLY A 92 3.29 13.40 -2.68
N SER A 93 3.25 12.08 -2.41
CA SER A 93 3.93 11.09 -3.26
C SER A 93 3.23 10.94 -4.62
N LYS A 94 4.00 10.53 -5.63
CA LYS A 94 3.50 10.27 -7.00
C LYS A 94 3.13 8.82 -7.17
#